data_e583e9e0d0e8ad64507017e00088e7fc
#
_entry.id   e583e9e0d0e8ad64507017e00088e7fc
#
_cell.length_a   1.000
_cell.length_b   1.000
_cell.length_c   1.000
_cell.angle_alpha   90.00
_cell.angle_beta   90.00
_cell.angle_gamma   90.00
#
_symmetry.space_group_name_H-M   'P 1'
#
loop_
_entity.id
_entity.type
_entity.pdbx_description
1 polymer ?
#
loop_
_entity_poly.entity_id
_entity_poly.type
_entity_poly.pdbx_seq_one_letter_code
_entity_poly.pdbx_strand_id
1 'polypeptide(L)'
;LEIVDTEGEPIPHLYSAGEFGGVNANMYQGGGNIAECVVFGKIAGENAAASKDDALEVDADGLAFVPGCGETSVYDQTPDASGLSDGQALGVGEGLGGPIWVKVSSDNGKITQVEIMHSMETEGVGTVAISDMPALIMAAGSSEGVDTISGATFTSEAILAAVADAQAKLS
;
A
#
# COMPACT_ATOMS: atom_id res chain seq x y z
N LEU A 1 24.38 -6.17 10.83
CA LEU A 1 23.73 -4.86 10.71
C LEU A 1 23.86 -4.26 9.31
N GLU A 2 24.78 -4.78 8.50
CA GLU A 2 24.83 -4.51 7.06
C GLU A 2 23.63 -5.16 6.39
N ILE A 3 22.99 -4.44 5.52
CA ILE A 3 21.93 -4.99 4.66
C ILE A 3 22.64 -5.80 3.58
N VAL A 4 22.12 -6.98 3.31
CA VAL A 4 22.63 -7.86 2.26
C VAL A 4 21.70 -7.86 1.05
N ASP A 5 22.27 -8.09 -0.11
CA ASP A 5 21.51 -8.28 -1.36
C ASP A 5 20.85 -9.66 -1.42
N THR A 6 20.27 -10.00 -2.56
CA THR A 6 19.60 -11.29 -2.80
C THR A 6 20.56 -12.48 -2.86
N GLU A 7 21.87 -12.23 -3.03
CA GLU A 7 22.93 -13.24 -3.07
C GLU A 7 23.61 -13.41 -1.70
N GLY A 8 23.25 -12.55 -0.73
CA GLY A 8 23.75 -12.58 0.64
C GLY A 8 25.01 -11.75 0.86
N GLU A 9 25.40 -10.93 -0.12
CA GLU A 9 26.56 -10.04 -0.01
C GLU A 9 26.16 -8.69 0.61
N PRO A 10 26.98 -8.08 1.48
CA PRO A 10 26.68 -6.80 2.08
C PRO A 10 26.59 -5.69 1.04
N ILE A 11 25.49 -4.91 1.10
CA ILE A 11 25.36 -3.69 0.29
C ILE A 11 26.21 -2.59 0.93
N PRO A 12 27.23 -2.05 0.23
CA PRO A 12 28.13 -1.06 0.81
C PRO A 12 27.39 0.16 1.36
N HIS A 13 27.78 0.64 2.53
CA HIS A 13 27.24 1.80 3.23
C HIS A 13 25.75 1.71 3.63
N LEU A 14 25.11 0.56 3.49
CA LEU A 14 23.71 0.35 3.86
C LEU A 14 23.61 -0.45 5.17
N TYR A 15 23.11 0.19 6.21
CA TYR A 15 22.98 -0.39 7.55
C TYR A 15 21.55 -0.33 8.04
N SER A 16 21.17 -1.27 8.89
CA SER A 16 19.87 -1.32 9.54
C SER A 16 20.02 -1.59 11.04
N ALA A 17 19.14 -1.00 11.83
CA ALA A 17 19.08 -1.20 13.27
C ALA A 17 17.64 -1.09 13.78
N GLY A 18 17.36 -1.74 14.94
CA GLY A 18 16.05 -1.79 15.53
C GLY A 18 15.16 -2.86 14.92
N GLU A 19 13.87 -2.72 15.02
CA GLU A 19 12.88 -3.71 14.56
C GLU A 19 13.08 -4.11 13.08
N PHE A 20 13.49 -3.16 12.27
CA PHE A 20 13.80 -3.40 10.85
C PHE A 20 15.03 -4.30 10.65
N GLY A 21 15.92 -4.38 11.63
CA GLY A 21 17.09 -5.26 11.61
C GLY A 21 16.78 -6.75 11.74
N GLY A 22 15.58 -7.10 12.19
CA GLY A 22 15.05 -8.45 12.19
C GLY A 22 15.67 -9.42 13.19
N VAL A 23 16.48 -8.97 14.16
CA VAL A 23 17.13 -9.86 15.14
C VAL A 23 16.12 -10.56 16.04
N ASN A 24 15.02 -9.87 16.41
CA ASN A 24 13.90 -10.42 17.17
C ASN A 24 12.65 -10.69 16.30
N ALA A 25 12.81 -10.94 15.00
CA ALA A 25 11.73 -11.00 14.02
C ALA A 25 10.61 -11.99 14.35
N ASN A 26 10.90 -13.05 15.10
CA ASN A 26 9.93 -14.12 15.37
C ASN A 26 9.38 -14.12 16.80
N MET A 27 9.80 -13.17 17.64
CA MET A 27 9.37 -13.15 19.04
C MET A 27 9.36 -11.72 19.58
N TYR A 28 8.17 -11.16 19.75
CA TYR A 28 8.05 -9.87 20.44
C TYR A 28 8.41 -10.05 21.92
N GLN A 29 9.50 -9.43 22.32
CA GLN A 29 9.90 -9.32 23.73
C GLN A 29 9.79 -7.87 24.17
N GLY A 30 9.11 -7.61 25.27
CA GLY A 30 8.96 -6.26 25.81
C GLY A 30 10.32 -5.59 25.98
N GLY A 31 10.55 -4.51 25.21
CA GLY A 31 11.80 -3.75 25.21
C GLY A 31 12.91 -4.29 24.28
N GLY A 32 12.75 -5.45 23.65
CA GLY A 32 13.74 -6.00 22.71
C GLY A 32 14.00 -5.06 21.55
N ASN A 33 12.99 -4.56 20.90
CA ASN A 33 13.10 -3.61 19.78
C ASN A 33 13.79 -2.30 20.20
N ILE A 34 13.53 -1.81 21.43
CA ILE A 34 14.21 -0.60 21.95
C ILE A 34 15.69 -0.90 22.20
N ALA A 35 16.02 -2.07 22.76
CA ALA A 35 17.40 -2.48 22.96
C ALA A 35 18.13 -2.63 21.63
N GLU A 36 17.49 -3.18 20.61
CA GLU A 36 18.02 -3.24 19.23
C GLU A 36 18.31 -1.85 18.67
N CYS A 37 17.40 -0.89 18.83
CA CYS A 37 17.61 0.48 18.38
C CYS A 37 18.87 1.10 19.04
N VAL A 38 19.05 0.91 20.33
CA VAL A 38 20.15 1.51 21.08
C VAL A 38 21.49 0.83 20.77
N VAL A 39 21.52 -0.51 20.85
CA VAL A 39 22.77 -1.27 20.69
C VAL A 39 23.20 -1.28 19.23
N PHE A 40 22.31 -1.68 18.35
CA PHE A 40 22.65 -1.84 16.93
C PHE A 40 22.70 -0.50 16.20
N GLY A 41 21.94 0.50 16.63
CA GLY A 41 22.07 1.87 16.12
C GLY A 41 23.46 2.44 16.37
N LYS A 42 24.04 2.18 17.57
CA LYS A 42 25.41 2.56 17.88
C LYS A 42 26.40 1.84 16.96
N ILE A 43 26.31 0.51 16.85
CA ILE A 43 27.24 -0.30 16.03
C ILE A 43 27.10 0.10 14.54
N ALA A 44 25.89 0.29 14.03
CA ALA A 44 25.66 0.73 12.66
C ALA A 44 26.29 2.11 12.41
N GLY A 45 26.14 3.04 13.35
CA GLY A 45 26.75 4.37 13.28
C GLY A 45 28.28 4.32 13.32
N GLU A 46 28.89 3.47 14.17
CA GLU A 46 30.35 3.27 14.22
C GLU A 46 30.86 2.68 12.88
N ASN A 47 30.17 1.68 12.31
CA ASN A 47 30.57 1.08 11.05
C ASN A 47 30.39 2.08 9.87
N ALA A 48 29.31 2.82 9.84
CA ALA A 48 29.08 3.86 8.82
C ALA A 48 30.15 4.96 8.90
N ALA A 49 30.55 5.36 10.10
CA ALA A 49 31.61 6.34 10.28
C ALA A 49 32.99 5.81 9.87
N ALA A 50 33.24 4.52 10.09
CA ALA A 50 34.50 3.87 9.70
C ALA A 50 34.63 3.74 8.18
N SER A 51 33.53 3.49 7.47
CA SER A 51 33.50 3.30 6.02
C SER A 51 33.17 4.57 5.23
N LYS A 52 33.05 5.73 5.89
CA LYS A 52 32.62 6.99 5.26
C LYS A 52 33.49 7.48 4.09
N ASP A 53 34.76 7.12 4.11
CA ASP A 53 35.73 7.52 3.08
C ASP A 53 36.00 6.40 2.04
N ASP A 54 35.34 5.23 2.19
CA ASP A 54 35.44 4.16 1.23
C ASP A 54 34.75 4.58 -0.08
N ALA A 55 35.43 4.38 -1.20
CA ALA A 55 34.85 4.69 -2.49
C ALA A 55 33.64 3.82 -2.76
N LEU A 56 32.49 4.43 -2.95
CA LEU A 56 31.34 3.77 -3.53
C LEU A 56 31.59 3.68 -5.02
N GLU A 57 32.03 2.54 -5.51
CA GLU A 57 31.99 2.27 -6.94
C GLU A 57 30.54 2.02 -7.32
N VAL A 58 29.84 3.10 -7.56
CA VAL A 58 28.50 3.06 -8.16
C VAL A 58 28.73 3.01 -9.66
N ASP A 59 28.63 1.83 -10.23
CA ASP A 59 28.42 1.70 -11.68
C ASP A 59 27.17 2.52 -12.03
N ALA A 60 27.31 3.48 -12.91
CA ALA A 60 26.18 4.32 -13.36
C ALA A 60 25.07 3.46 -14.01
N ASP A 61 25.45 2.28 -14.54
CA ASP A 61 24.51 1.27 -15.01
C ASP A 61 23.98 0.39 -13.85
N GLY A 62 24.68 0.32 -12.71
CA GLY A 62 24.27 -0.42 -11.49
C GLY A 62 23.29 0.34 -10.59
N LEU A 63 23.05 1.63 -10.86
CA LEU A 63 21.83 2.33 -10.46
C LEU A 63 20.66 1.94 -11.37
N ALA A 64 20.84 0.92 -12.20
CA ALA A 64 19.73 0.30 -12.90
C ALA A 64 18.73 -0.15 -11.83
N PHE A 65 17.83 0.74 -11.60
CA PHE A 65 16.56 0.64 -10.99
C PHE A 65 16.03 -0.81 -11.06
N VAL A 66 15.86 -1.43 -9.90
CA VAL A 66 15.25 -2.76 -9.84
C VAL A 66 13.89 -2.65 -10.53
N PRO A 67 13.64 -3.41 -11.64
CA PRO A 67 12.34 -3.40 -12.27
C PRO A 67 11.27 -3.76 -11.21
N GLY A 68 10.36 -2.85 -10.96
CA GLY A 68 9.37 -2.97 -9.89
C GLY A 68 9.44 -1.87 -8.82
N CYS A 69 10.52 -1.07 -8.77
CA CYS A 69 10.60 0.10 -7.90
C CYS A 69 10.64 1.39 -8.71
N GLY A 70 9.59 1.78 -9.44
CA GLY A 70 9.49 3.14 -9.91
C GLY A 70 9.12 3.45 -11.34
N GLU A 71 8.88 2.52 -12.22
CA GLU A 71 8.25 2.90 -13.50
C GLU A 71 6.73 2.92 -13.42
N THR A 72 6.17 2.23 -12.46
CA THR A 72 4.83 2.43 -11.94
C THR A 72 4.90 2.06 -10.46
N SER A 73 4.74 3.02 -9.59
CA SER A 73 4.43 2.74 -8.19
C SER A 73 3.38 1.63 -8.21
N VAL A 74 3.57 0.57 -7.42
CA VAL A 74 2.49 -0.43 -7.21
C VAL A 74 1.20 0.26 -6.76
N TYR A 75 1.31 1.52 -6.33
CA TYR A 75 0.21 2.42 -6.00
C TYR A 75 -0.41 3.12 -7.22
N ASP A 76 0.21 3.07 -8.42
CA ASP A 76 -0.20 3.84 -9.61
C ASP A 76 -0.89 2.97 -10.67
N GLN A 77 -1.51 1.86 -10.24
CA GLN A 77 -2.26 0.99 -11.13
C GLN A 77 -3.66 1.54 -11.40
N THR A 78 -3.72 2.59 -12.22
CA THR A 78 -5.00 3.05 -12.75
C THR A 78 -5.57 1.97 -13.68
N PRO A 79 -6.74 1.39 -13.39
CA PRO A 79 -7.34 0.39 -14.26
C PRO A 79 -7.66 0.97 -15.64
N ASP A 80 -7.60 0.11 -16.66
CA ASP A 80 -7.98 0.48 -18.02
C ASP A 80 -9.48 0.81 -18.11
N ALA A 81 -9.79 2.04 -18.51
CA ALA A 81 -11.14 2.53 -18.69
C ALA A 81 -11.72 2.23 -20.10
N SER A 82 -10.92 1.67 -21.02
CA SER A 82 -11.33 1.47 -22.42
C SER A 82 -12.47 0.45 -22.59
N GLY A 83 -12.70 -0.39 -21.59
CA GLY A 83 -13.76 -1.42 -21.56
C GLY A 83 -15.05 -1.01 -20.86
N LEU A 84 -15.22 0.26 -20.47
CA LEU A 84 -16.44 0.71 -19.80
C LEU A 84 -17.60 0.83 -20.78
N SER A 85 -18.76 0.34 -20.36
CA SER A 85 -20.04 0.49 -21.08
C SER A 85 -20.77 1.76 -20.63
N ASP A 86 -21.81 2.15 -21.39
CA ASP A 86 -22.70 3.24 -20.96
C ASP A 86 -23.26 2.94 -19.56
N GLY A 87 -23.28 3.94 -18.69
CA GLY A 87 -23.70 3.80 -17.29
C GLY A 87 -22.65 3.20 -16.36
N GLN A 88 -21.39 3.06 -16.81
CA GLN A 88 -20.26 2.62 -15.99
C GLN A 88 -19.20 3.71 -15.86
N ALA A 89 -18.60 3.82 -14.69
CA ALA A 89 -17.45 4.69 -14.44
C ALA A 89 -16.47 4.05 -13.47
N LEU A 90 -15.20 4.47 -13.59
CA LEU A 90 -14.16 4.21 -12.59
C LEU A 90 -14.10 5.37 -11.60
N GLY A 91 -13.99 5.02 -10.33
CA GLY A 91 -13.71 5.96 -9.26
C GLY A 91 -12.52 5.53 -8.41
N VAL A 92 -11.93 6.48 -7.72
CA VAL A 92 -10.77 6.28 -6.86
C VAL A 92 -10.97 6.91 -5.50
N GLY A 93 -10.52 6.22 -4.45
CA GLY A 93 -10.44 6.72 -3.08
C GLY A 93 -9.13 6.30 -2.43
N GLU A 94 -8.65 7.08 -1.46
CA GLU A 94 -7.37 6.87 -0.81
C GLU A 94 -7.55 5.99 0.43
N GLY A 95 -7.05 4.75 0.37
CA GLY A 95 -6.97 3.83 1.50
C GLY A 95 -5.63 3.89 2.22
N LEU A 96 -5.45 3.06 3.25
CA LEU A 96 -4.16 2.95 3.97
C LEU A 96 -3.08 2.28 3.12
N GLY A 97 -3.46 1.31 2.29
CA GLY A 97 -2.57 0.62 1.37
C GLY A 97 -2.33 1.37 0.05
N GLY A 98 -2.92 2.54 -0.14
CA GLY A 98 -2.87 3.33 -1.37
C GLY A 98 -4.24 3.44 -2.06
N PRO A 99 -4.27 3.82 -3.34
CA PRO A 99 -5.53 4.03 -4.04
C PRO A 99 -6.37 2.76 -4.18
N ILE A 100 -7.65 2.89 -3.86
CA ILE A 100 -8.66 1.85 -4.11
C ILE A 100 -9.46 2.28 -5.33
N TRP A 101 -9.39 1.48 -6.37
CA TRP A 101 -10.14 1.71 -7.61
C TRP A 101 -11.40 0.87 -7.64
N VAL A 102 -12.50 1.50 -7.95
CA VAL A 102 -13.79 0.83 -8.11
C VAL A 102 -14.38 1.07 -9.49
N LYS A 103 -15.04 0.07 -10.03
CA LYS A 103 -15.95 0.22 -11.17
C LYS A 103 -17.38 0.21 -10.67
N VAL A 104 -18.12 1.25 -10.99
CA VAL A 104 -19.52 1.40 -10.60
C VAL A 104 -20.38 1.32 -11.86
N SER A 105 -21.45 0.52 -11.80
CA SER A 105 -22.52 0.55 -12.78
C SER A 105 -23.76 1.21 -12.17
N SER A 106 -24.38 2.10 -12.90
CA SER A 106 -25.59 2.82 -12.47
C SER A 106 -26.68 2.70 -13.52
N ASP A 107 -27.92 2.55 -13.07
CA ASP A 107 -29.13 2.64 -13.89
C ASP A 107 -30.09 3.64 -13.27
N ASN A 108 -30.51 4.64 -14.04
CA ASN A 108 -31.40 5.72 -13.60
C ASN A 108 -30.93 6.41 -12.29
N GLY A 109 -29.61 6.61 -12.16
CA GLY A 109 -29.00 7.27 -10.98
C GLY A 109 -28.86 6.35 -9.76
N LYS A 110 -29.24 5.08 -9.84
CA LYS A 110 -29.09 4.11 -8.76
C LYS A 110 -27.93 3.17 -9.06
N ILE A 111 -27.05 2.95 -8.07
CA ILE A 111 -25.96 1.97 -8.18
C ILE A 111 -26.55 0.56 -8.26
N THR A 112 -26.15 -0.16 -9.29
CA THR A 112 -26.57 -1.54 -9.54
C THR A 112 -25.43 -2.53 -9.36
N GLN A 113 -24.18 -2.08 -9.52
CA GLN A 113 -22.99 -2.90 -9.31
C GLN A 113 -21.82 -2.06 -8.81
N VAL A 114 -21.04 -2.62 -7.89
CA VAL A 114 -19.76 -2.09 -7.43
C VAL A 114 -18.75 -3.23 -7.51
N GLU A 115 -17.65 -3.00 -8.21
CA GLU A 115 -16.56 -3.95 -8.39
C GLU A 115 -15.23 -3.29 -7.97
N ILE A 116 -14.50 -3.92 -7.06
CA ILE A 116 -13.17 -3.45 -6.68
C ILE A 116 -12.18 -3.89 -7.76
N MET A 117 -11.60 -2.94 -8.47
CA MET A 117 -10.67 -3.18 -9.56
C MET A 117 -9.22 -3.31 -9.08
N HIS A 118 -8.88 -2.55 -8.03
CA HIS A 118 -7.55 -2.56 -7.42
C HIS A 118 -7.63 -2.15 -5.96
N SER A 119 -6.86 -2.83 -5.11
CA SER A 119 -6.69 -2.50 -3.69
C SER A 119 -5.43 -3.19 -3.15
N MET A 120 -4.70 -2.51 -2.29
CA MET A 120 -3.54 -3.05 -1.55
C MET A 120 -3.75 -2.93 -0.04
N GLU A 121 -4.97 -3.05 0.41
CA GLU A 121 -5.32 -2.96 1.81
C GLU A 121 -4.80 -4.14 2.64
N THR A 122 -4.61 -3.92 3.94
CA THR A 122 -4.08 -4.91 4.88
C THR A 122 -4.96 -6.15 4.93
N GLU A 123 -4.36 -7.31 4.70
CA GLU A 123 -5.06 -8.59 4.76
C GLU A 123 -5.63 -8.87 6.17
N GLY A 124 -6.85 -9.36 6.23
CA GLY A 124 -7.56 -9.63 7.48
C GLY A 124 -8.09 -8.39 8.22
N VAL A 125 -7.77 -7.19 7.75
CA VAL A 125 -8.26 -5.91 8.29
C VAL A 125 -9.01 -5.16 7.22
N GLY A 126 -8.32 -4.48 6.30
CA GLY A 126 -8.94 -3.74 5.21
C GLY A 126 -9.66 -4.64 4.20
N THR A 127 -9.15 -5.84 3.96
CA THR A 127 -9.78 -6.79 3.04
C THR A 127 -11.19 -7.21 3.45
N VAL A 128 -11.58 -7.06 4.72
CA VAL A 128 -12.97 -7.28 5.16
C VAL A 128 -13.89 -6.23 4.52
N ALA A 129 -13.49 -4.95 4.53
CA ALA A 129 -14.26 -3.90 3.85
C ALA A 129 -14.27 -4.07 2.33
N ILE A 130 -13.15 -4.51 1.72
CA ILE A 130 -13.08 -4.82 0.28
C ILE A 130 -14.13 -5.89 -0.09
N SER A 131 -14.35 -6.89 0.75
CA SER A 131 -15.33 -7.95 0.52
C SER A 131 -16.78 -7.49 0.74
N ASP A 132 -17.05 -6.74 1.81
CA ASP A 132 -18.41 -6.54 2.31
C ASP A 132 -19.04 -5.22 1.86
N MET A 133 -18.26 -4.14 1.72
CA MET A 133 -18.78 -2.82 1.34
C MET A 133 -19.52 -2.79 -0.02
N PRO A 134 -19.05 -3.49 -1.08
CA PRO A 134 -19.79 -3.50 -2.33
C PRO A 134 -21.26 -3.94 -2.20
N ALA A 135 -21.51 -4.98 -1.41
CA ALA A 135 -22.87 -5.48 -1.20
C ALA A 135 -23.75 -4.48 -0.42
N LEU A 136 -23.18 -3.80 0.59
CA LEU A 136 -23.90 -2.78 1.36
C LEU A 136 -24.25 -1.57 0.50
N ILE A 137 -23.33 -1.10 -0.33
CA ILE A 137 -23.55 0.03 -1.26
C ILE A 137 -24.59 -0.32 -2.32
N MET A 138 -24.53 -1.50 -2.91
CA MET A 138 -25.54 -1.97 -3.86
C MET A 138 -26.94 -2.08 -3.23
N ALA A 139 -27.01 -2.55 -1.97
CA ALA A 139 -28.29 -2.64 -1.25
C ALA A 139 -28.88 -1.26 -0.97
N ALA A 140 -28.06 -0.26 -0.64
CA ALA A 140 -28.46 1.13 -0.48
C ALA A 140 -28.77 1.81 -1.84
N GLY A 141 -28.11 1.39 -2.90
CA GLY A 141 -28.18 1.99 -4.24
C GLY A 141 -27.42 3.31 -4.36
N SER A 142 -26.64 3.68 -3.35
CA SER A 142 -25.85 4.92 -3.22
C SER A 142 -24.67 4.69 -2.27
N SER A 143 -23.65 5.53 -2.36
CA SER A 143 -22.59 5.61 -1.35
C SER A 143 -23.04 6.39 -0.10
N GLU A 144 -24.10 7.17 -0.19
CA GLU A 144 -24.60 7.99 0.93
C GLU A 144 -25.36 7.15 1.95
N GLY A 145 -25.06 7.39 3.24
CA GLY A 145 -25.73 6.74 4.36
C GLY A 145 -25.37 5.27 4.58
N VAL A 146 -24.33 4.78 3.94
CA VAL A 146 -23.79 3.43 4.17
C VAL A 146 -22.78 3.50 5.33
N ASP A 147 -22.99 2.65 6.33
CA ASP A 147 -22.09 2.56 7.49
C ASP A 147 -20.75 1.89 7.11
N THR A 148 -19.69 2.27 7.83
CA THR A 148 -18.37 1.65 7.70
C THR A 148 -18.29 0.31 8.43
N ILE A 149 -17.42 -0.58 7.97
CA ILE A 149 -17.13 -1.85 8.63
C ILE A 149 -16.26 -1.59 9.88
N SER A 150 -16.72 -2.06 11.03
CA SER A 150 -15.99 -1.93 12.29
C SER A 150 -14.61 -2.57 12.20
N GLY A 151 -13.57 -1.83 12.57
CA GLY A 151 -12.18 -2.26 12.46
C GLY A 151 -11.53 -2.00 11.08
N ALA A 152 -12.32 -1.65 10.05
CA ALA A 152 -11.85 -1.31 8.71
C ALA A 152 -12.37 0.04 8.22
N THR A 153 -12.47 1.01 9.13
CA THR A 153 -13.09 2.33 8.86
C THR A 153 -12.42 3.07 7.72
N PHE A 154 -11.08 3.18 7.72
CA PHE A 154 -10.34 3.89 6.67
C PHE A 154 -10.57 3.28 5.28
N THR A 155 -10.50 1.96 5.17
CA THR A 155 -10.77 1.26 3.92
C THR A 155 -12.23 1.44 3.46
N SER A 156 -13.19 1.40 4.40
CA SER A 156 -14.60 1.63 4.11
C SER A 156 -14.83 3.05 3.58
N GLU A 157 -14.27 4.06 4.23
CA GLU A 157 -14.36 5.46 3.80
C GLU A 157 -13.73 5.67 2.42
N ALA A 158 -12.58 5.04 2.16
CA ALA A 158 -11.94 5.09 0.86
C ALA A 158 -12.81 4.46 -0.25
N ILE A 159 -13.48 3.33 0.02
CA ILE A 159 -14.40 2.71 -0.93
C ILE A 159 -15.62 3.62 -1.17
N LEU A 160 -16.19 4.21 -0.13
CA LEU A 160 -17.30 5.15 -0.26
C LEU A 160 -16.91 6.38 -1.08
N ALA A 161 -15.72 6.93 -0.85
CA ALA A 161 -15.17 8.04 -1.64
C ALA A 161 -14.96 7.66 -3.11
N ALA A 162 -14.41 6.47 -3.36
CA ALA A 162 -14.23 5.95 -4.71
C ALA A 162 -15.55 5.79 -5.45
N VAL A 163 -16.57 5.28 -4.78
CA VAL A 163 -17.92 5.13 -5.37
C VAL A 163 -18.55 6.49 -5.63
N ALA A 164 -18.40 7.46 -4.72
CA ALA A 164 -18.89 8.83 -4.93
C ALA A 164 -18.19 9.51 -6.12
N ASP A 165 -16.88 9.33 -6.29
CA ASP A 165 -16.11 9.81 -7.43
C ASP A 165 -16.61 9.20 -8.75
N ALA A 166 -16.88 7.89 -8.77
CA ALA A 166 -17.48 7.24 -9.94
C ALA A 166 -18.89 7.76 -10.24
N GLN A 167 -19.74 7.96 -9.22
CA GLN A 167 -21.10 8.49 -9.39
C GLN A 167 -21.10 9.91 -10.00
N ALA A 168 -20.15 10.77 -9.56
CA ALA A 168 -20.01 12.12 -10.10
C ALA A 168 -19.67 12.14 -11.60
N LYS A 169 -19.05 11.07 -12.12
CA LYS A 169 -18.73 10.90 -13.55
C LYS A 169 -19.90 10.33 -14.36
N LEU A 170 -20.94 9.81 -13.69
CA LEU A 170 -22.14 9.22 -14.30
C LEU A 170 -23.34 10.18 -14.33
N SER A 171 -23.20 11.34 -13.69
CA SER A 171 -24.25 12.37 -13.58
C SER A 171 -24.28 13.35 -14.76
#